data_1cb355960401b8a3041317a57519f24b
#
_entry.id   1cb355960401b8a3041317a57519f24b
#
_cell.length_a   1.000
_cell.length_b   1.000
_cell.length_c   1.000
_cell.angle_alpha   90.00
_cell.angle_beta   90.00
_cell.angle_gamma   90.00
#
_symmetry.space_group_name_H-M   'P 1'
#
loop_
_entity.id
_entity.type
_entity.pdbx_description
1 polymer ?
#
loop_
_entity_poly.entity_id
_entity_poly.type
_entity_poly.pdbx_seq_one_letter_code
_entity_poly.pdbx_strand_id
1 'polypeptide(L)'
;KLDDHLQSLISAGTLDDAGNENFEKLVNTYIQPALVQWTLYESIIFLGFKFKNKDIMRKSSETGQPASLDDLKFLRDEIQNTAQWYTERLIDYLCHNNNLFPQYSQNTNEDVSPSRHNYFNGMNLELQPKRRINNITLDDFLPSNLK
;
A
#
# COMPACT_ATOMS: atom_id res chain seq x y z
N LYS A 1 6.44 4.92 15.00
CA LYS A 1 5.65 4.52 13.79
C LYS A 1 5.63 2.99 13.67
N LEU A 2 4.72 2.44 12.84
CA LEU A 2 4.68 1.00 12.59
C LEU A 2 6.00 0.50 11.97
N ASP A 3 6.54 1.27 11.05
CA ASP A 3 7.83 0.98 10.41
C ASP A 3 8.98 0.88 11.42
N ASP A 4 9.13 1.87 12.30
CA ASP A 4 10.18 1.85 13.35
C ASP A 4 10.05 0.63 14.27
N HIS A 5 8.80 0.25 14.57
CA HIS A 5 8.54 -0.92 15.42
C HIS A 5 8.93 -2.22 14.70
N LEU A 6 8.54 -2.39 13.43
CA LEU A 6 8.91 -3.54 12.62
C LEU A 6 10.43 -3.63 12.43
N GLN A 7 11.09 -2.51 12.15
CA GLN A 7 12.55 -2.47 12.02
C GLN A 7 13.25 -2.87 13.32
N SER A 8 12.72 -2.45 14.48
CA SER A 8 13.26 -2.85 15.77
C SER A 8 13.14 -4.35 16.02
N LEU A 9 11.99 -4.96 15.70
CA LEU A 9 11.77 -6.40 15.84
C LEU A 9 12.68 -7.22 14.92
N ILE A 10 12.81 -6.78 13.66
CA ILE A 10 13.68 -7.43 12.67
C ILE A 10 15.16 -7.33 13.10
N SER A 11 15.60 -6.14 13.52
CA SER A 11 16.98 -5.90 13.94
C SER A 11 17.37 -6.67 15.20
N ALA A 12 16.41 -6.84 16.12
CA ALA A 12 16.60 -7.64 17.32
C ALA A 12 16.50 -9.15 17.09
N GLY A 13 16.02 -9.60 15.93
CA GLY A 13 15.76 -11.00 15.62
C GLY A 13 14.62 -11.61 16.45
N THR A 14 13.68 -10.78 16.91
CA THR A 14 12.58 -11.18 17.80
C THR A 14 11.23 -11.24 17.08
N LEU A 15 11.22 -11.15 15.76
CA LEU A 15 10.00 -11.17 14.97
C LEU A 15 9.21 -12.49 15.15
N ASP A 16 9.92 -13.61 15.26
CA ASP A 16 9.36 -14.97 15.39
C ASP A 16 9.06 -15.36 16.85
N ASP A 17 9.27 -14.44 17.80
CA ASP A 17 9.02 -14.70 19.21
C ASP A 17 7.51 -14.73 19.54
N ALA A 18 7.16 -15.48 20.57
CA ALA A 18 5.80 -15.55 21.09
C ALA A 18 5.28 -14.15 21.48
N GLY A 19 4.16 -13.74 20.88
CA GLY A 19 3.57 -12.41 21.05
C GLY A 19 3.72 -11.49 19.84
N ASN A 20 4.61 -11.82 18.89
CA ASN A 20 4.83 -11.06 17.66
C ASN A 20 4.20 -11.72 16.41
N GLU A 21 3.40 -12.76 16.58
CA GLU A 21 2.78 -13.57 15.50
C GLU A 21 2.02 -12.71 14.47
N ASN A 22 1.38 -11.63 14.92
CA ASN A 22 0.67 -10.72 14.02
C ASN A 22 1.65 -9.90 13.15
N PHE A 23 2.78 -9.50 13.70
CA PHE A 23 3.83 -8.78 12.99
C PHE A 23 4.59 -9.71 12.05
N GLU A 24 4.88 -10.93 12.47
CA GLU A 24 5.45 -11.97 11.62
C GLU A 24 4.56 -12.25 10.41
N LYS A 25 3.25 -12.46 10.63
CA LYS A 25 2.28 -12.65 9.57
C LYS A 25 2.20 -11.43 8.64
N LEU A 26 2.23 -10.21 9.18
CA LEU A 26 2.23 -8.98 8.40
C LEU A 26 3.45 -8.92 7.48
N VAL A 27 4.64 -9.20 8.00
CA VAL A 27 5.89 -9.18 7.23
C VAL A 27 5.88 -10.27 6.18
N ASN A 28 5.67 -11.54 6.56
CA ASN A 28 5.83 -12.68 5.66
C ASN A 28 4.72 -12.79 4.60
N THR A 29 3.48 -12.41 4.94
CA THR A 29 2.33 -12.62 4.04
C THR A 29 1.99 -11.40 3.19
N TYR A 30 2.29 -10.19 3.68
CA TYR A 30 1.85 -8.96 3.02
C TYR A 30 3.02 -8.07 2.58
N ILE A 31 3.98 -7.78 3.47
CA ILE A 31 5.08 -6.86 3.15
C ILE A 31 6.08 -7.53 2.19
N GLN A 32 6.53 -8.72 2.50
CA GLN A 32 7.55 -9.41 1.71
C GLN A 32 7.15 -9.61 0.24
N PRO A 33 5.95 -10.11 -0.11
CA PRO A 33 5.54 -10.23 -1.50
C PRO A 33 5.49 -8.89 -2.22
N ALA A 34 4.98 -7.83 -1.58
CA ALA A 34 4.97 -6.48 -2.15
C ALA A 34 6.40 -5.98 -2.42
N LEU A 35 7.29 -6.14 -1.45
CA LEU A 35 8.69 -5.72 -1.57
C LEU A 35 9.41 -6.45 -2.72
N VAL A 36 9.20 -7.75 -2.86
CA VAL A 36 9.78 -8.56 -3.96
C VAL A 36 9.32 -8.02 -5.31
N GLN A 37 8.05 -7.71 -5.49
CA GLN A 37 7.53 -7.20 -6.76
C GLN A 37 8.05 -5.80 -7.08
N TRP A 38 8.10 -4.90 -6.09
CA TRP A 38 8.70 -3.58 -6.28
C TRP A 38 10.20 -3.64 -6.57
N THR A 39 10.93 -4.53 -5.91
CA THR A 39 12.36 -4.75 -6.20
C THR A 39 12.55 -5.26 -7.63
N LEU A 40 11.71 -6.18 -8.09
CA LEU A 40 11.75 -6.69 -9.46
C LEU A 40 11.43 -5.56 -10.46
N TYR A 41 10.41 -4.74 -10.20
CA TYR A 41 10.03 -3.59 -11.03
C TYR A 41 11.21 -2.62 -11.22
N GLU A 42 11.91 -2.29 -10.15
CA GLU A 42 13.08 -1.41 -10.21
C GLU A 42 14.29 -2.07 -10.90
N SER A 43 14.49 -3.37 -10.70
CA SER A 43 15.66 -4.08 -11.21
C SER A 43 15.56 -4.45 -12.69
N ILE A 44 14.36 -4.49 -13.29
CA ILE A 44 14.16 -5.00 -14.65
C ILE A 44 14.94 -4.20 -15.70
N ILE A 45 15.07 -2.89 -15.50
CA ILE A 45 15.84 -2.01 -16.38
C ILE A 45 17.31 -2.43 -16.37
N PHE A 46 17.86 -2.68 -15.18
CA PHE A 46 19.25 -3.08 -15.00
C PHE A 46 19.53 -4.49 -15.54
N LEU A 47 18.54 -5.36 -15.52
CA LEU A 47 18.66 -6.72 -16.08
C LEU A 47 18.77 -6.70 -17.61
N GLY A 48 18.12 -5.75 -18.28
CA GLY A 48 18.12 -5.59 -19.75
C GLY A 48 19.37 -4.92 -20.29
N PHE A 49 20.14 -4.21 -19.49
CA PHE A 49 21.26 -3.38 -19.92
C PHE A 49 22.59 -3.78 -19.23
N LYS A 50 23.70 -3.52 -19.93
CA LYS A 50 25.06 -3.58 -19.38
C LYS A 50 25.63 -2.17 -19.34
N PHE A 51 26.15 -1.79 -18.19
CA PHE A 51 26.89 -0.54 -18.03
C PHE A 51 28.36 -0.77 -18.38
N LYS A 52 28.87 -0.07 -19.38
CA LYS A 52 30.32 -0.03 -19.72
C LYS A 52 30.83 1.37 -19.47
N ASN A 53 32.14 1.51 -19.29
CA ASN A 53 32.82 2.76 -18.90
C ASN A 53 32.50 3.98 -19.79
N LYS A 54 31.96 3.79 -20.98
CA LYS A 54 31.64 4.87 -21.94
C LYS A 54 30.21 4.81 -22.48
N ASP A 55 29.46 3.69 -22.23
CA ASP A 55 28.17 3.53 -22.88
C ASP A 55 27.28 2.51 -22.17
N ILE A 56 25.96 2.67 -22.35
CA ILE A 56 24.93 1.73 -21.88
C ILE A 56 24.56 0.85 -23.07
N MET A 57 24.87 -0.44 -22.99
CA MET A 57 24.60 -1.39 -24.06
C MET A 57 23.54 -2.40 -23.65
N ARG A 58 22.70 -2.82 -24.61
CA ARG A 58 21.81 -3.98 -24.41
C ARG A 58 22.62 -5.24 -24.22
N LYS A 59 22.17 -6.10 -23.32
CA LYS A 59 22.67 -7.46 -23.23
C LYS A 59 22.32 -8.21 -24.51
N SER A 60 23.32 -8.72 -25.23
CA SER A 60 23.16 -9.68 -26.33
C SER A 60 23.59 -11.06 -25.85
N SER A 61 22.83 -12.08 -26.21
CA SER A 61 23.18 -13.49 -26.04
C SER A 61 23.65 -14.03 -27.38
N GLU A 62 24.61 -14.95 -27.35
CA GLU A 62 25.07 -15.64 -28.58
C GLU A 62 24.00 -16.52 -29.20
N THR A 63 23.02 -16.96 -28.42
CA THR A 63 21.95 -17.90 -28.80
C THR A 63 20.53 -17.31 -28.82
N GLY A 64 20.37 -16.03 -28.52
CA GLY A 64 19.02 -15.39 -28.45
C GLY A 64 19.06 -13.93 -28.85
N GLN A 65 17.97 -13.45 -29.41
CA GLN A 65 17.79 -12.02 -29.66
C GLN A 65 17.45 -11.29 -28.33
N PRO A 66 18.04 -10.10 -28.08
CA PRO A 66 17.71 -9.32 -26.93
C PRO A 66 16.25 -8.83 -27.03
N ALA A 67 15.54 -8.85 -25.90
CA ALA A 67 14.17 -8.32 -25.81
C ALA A 67 14.08 -6.89 -26.35
N SER A 68 12.99 -6.58 -27.05
CA SER A 68 12.75 -5.24 -27.54
C SER A 68 12.51 -4.26 -26.36
N LEU A 69 12.57 -2.95 -26.62
CA LEU A 69 12.22 -1.97 -25.59
C LEU A 69 10.75 -2.05 -25.20
N ASP A 70 9.91 -2.42 -26.17
CA ASP A 70 8.47 -2.52 -25.95
C ASP A 70 8.14 -3.77 -25.13
N ASP A 71 8.85 -4.89 -25.34
CA ASP A 71 8.72 -6.08 -24.49
C ASP A 71 9.14 -5.78 -23.05
N LEU A 72 10.20 -5.01 -22.85
CA LEU A 72 10.65 -4.62 -21.51
C LEU A 72 9.65 -3.67 -20.83
N LYS A 73 9.05 -2.75 -21.58
CA LYS A 73 7.99 -1.88 -21.05
C LYS A 73 6.76 -2.70 -20.66
N PHE A 74 6.29 -3.57 -21.55
CA PHE A 74 5.14 -4.42 -21.27
C PHE A 74 5.37 -5.27 -20.01
N LEU A 75 6.54 -5.89 -19.89
CA LEU A 75 6.89 -6.68 -18.72
C LEU A 75 6.96 -5.82 -17.45
N ARG A 76 7.52 -4.62 -17.55
CA ARG A 76 7.58 -3.67 -16.43
C ARG A 76 6.20 -3.23 -15.96
N ASP A 77 5.30 -2.92 -16.89
CA ASP A 77 3.94 -2.51 -16.58
C ASP A 77 3.16 -3.66 -15.90
N GLU A 78 3.34 -4.90 -16.35
CA GLU A 78 2.71 -6.07 -15.74
C GLU A 78 3.23 -6.31 -14.30
N ILE A 79 4.54 -6.15 -14.08
CA ILE A 79 5.13 -6.24 -12.74
C ILE A 79 4.62 -5.11 -11.85
N GLN A 80 4.47 -3.89 -12.39
CA GLN A 80 3.92 -2.76 -11.65
C GLN A 80 2.48 -3.02 -11.21
N ASN A 81 1.62 -3.53 -12.10
CA ASN A 81 0.25 -3.89 -11.78
C ASN A 81 0.19 -4.92 -10.63
N THR A 82 1.06 -5.93 -10.72
CA THR A 82 1.17 -6.95 -9.67
C THR A 82 1.66 -6.36 -8.34
N ALA A 83 2.66 -5.48 -8.39
CA ALA A 83 3.19 -4.80 -7.21
C ALA A 83 2.12 -3.91 -6.54
N GLN A 84 1.35 -3.18 -7.33
CA GLN A 84 0.23 -2.36 -6.85
C GLN A 84 -0.83 -3.21 -6.18
N TRP A 85 -1.21 -4.34 -6.77
CA TRP A 85 -2.17 -5.26 -6.17
C TRP A 85 -1.72 -5.76 -4.78
N TYR A 86 -0.44 -6.14 -4.63
CA TYR A 86 0.09 -6.52 -3.31
C TYR A 86 0.11 -5.36 -2.32
N THR A 87 0.38 -4.15 -2.80
CA THR A 87 0.37 -2.95 -1.96
C THR A 87 -1.05 -2.62 -1.48
N GLU A 88 -2.03 -2.66 -2.35
CA GLU A 88 -3.44 -2.44 -1.99
C GLU A 88 -3.91 -3.49 -0.98
N ARG A 89 -3.58 -4.76 -1.20
CA ARG A 89 -3.89 -5.84 -0.26
C ARG A 89 -3.26 -5.62 1.13
N LEU A 90 -2.03 -5.11 1.18
CA LEU A 90 -1.36 -4.75 2.43
C LEU A 90 -2.10 -3.62 3.15
N ILE A 91 -2.46 -2.56 2.42
CA ILE A 91 -3.20 -1.41 2.96
C ILE A 91 -4.56 -1.86 3.50
N ASP A 92 -5.29 -2.66 2.75
CA ASP A 92 -6.59 -3.19 3.16
C ASP A 92 -6.48 -4.04 4.42
N TYR A 93 -5.45 -4.89 4.50
CA TYR A 93 -5.19 -5.70 5.69
C TYR A 93 -4.92 -4.83 6.92
N LEU A 94 -4.08 -3.81 6.81
CA LEU A 94 -3.77 -2.89 7.91
C LEU A 94 -5.00 -2.08 8.33
N CYS A 95 -5.78 -1.60 7.37
CA CYS A 95 -7.02 -0.85 7.62
C CYS A 95 -8.10 -1.72 8.29
N HIS A 96 -8.20 -2.99 7.88
CA HIS A 96 -9.19 -3.91 8.46
C HIS A 96 -8.81 -4.36 9.87
N ASN A 97 -7.51 -4.54 10.13
CA ASN A 97 -6.97 -5.01 11.40
C ASN A 97 -6.39 -3.86 12.25
N ASN A 98 -7.05 -2.74 12.26
CA ASN A 98 -6.61 -1.53 12.96
C ASN A 98 -6.34 -1.76 14.46
N ASN A 99 -7.10 -2.66 15.09
CA ASN A 99 -6.92 -3.01 16.50
C ASN A 99 -5.58 -3.73 16.77
N LEU A 100 -5.04 -4.43 15.79
CA LEU A 100 -3.76 -5.14 15.89
C LEU A 100 -2.58 -4.21 15.59
N PHE A 101 -2.80 -3.19 14.76
CA PHE A 101 -1.78 -2.25 14.30
C PHE A 101 -2.16 -0.80 14.57
N PRO A 102 -2.36 -0.41 15.85
CA PRO A 102 -2.78 0.96 16.17
C PRO A 102 -1.78 2.02 15.71
N GLN A 103 -0.50 1.66 15.59
CA GLN A 103 0.57 2.55 15.11
C GLN A 103 0.39 3.00 13.66
N TYR A 104 -0.36 2.22 12.87
CA TYR A 104 -0.66 2.58 11.49
C TYR A 104 -1.76 3.65 11.40
N SER A 105 -2.81 3.50 12.19
CA SER A 105 -3.98 4.41 12.16
C SER A 105 -3.79 5.68 12.99
N GLN A 106 -2.96 5.63 14.03
CA GLN A 106 -2.68 6.75 14.94
C GLN A 106 -1.49 7.61 14.46
N ASN A 107 -1.10 7.49 13.21
CA ASN A 107 -0.02 8.30 12.66
C ASN A 107 -0.45 9.77 12.59
N THR A 108 -0.02 10.57 13.58
CA THR A 108 -0.32 12.01 13.71
C THR A 108 0.77 12.91 13.14
N ASN A 109 1.82 12.33 12.53
CA ASN A 109 2.92 13.07 11.97
C ASN A 109 2.61 13.61 10.57
N GLU A 110 3.52 14.42 10.01
CA GLU A 110 3.46 15.03 8.66
C GLU A 110 3.40 14.03 7.49
N ASP A 111 3.42 12.75 7.79
CA ASP A 111 3.26 11.67 6.83
C ASP A 111 1.83 11.56 6.31
N VAL A 112 1.69 10.97 5.14
CA VAL A 112 0.40 10.72 4.51
C VAL A 112 -0.46 9.87 5.43
N SER A 113 -1.61 10.40 5.85
CA SER A 113 -2.59 9.64 6.62
C SER A 113 -3.14 8.50 5.75
N PRO A 114 -3.22 7.26 6.27
CA PRO A 114 -3.85 6.19 5.54
C PRO A 114 -5.31 6.56 5.25
N SER A 115 -5.65 6.70 3.98
CA SER A 115 -7.00 6.99 3.56
C SER A 115 -7.62 5.76 2.90
N ARG A 116 -8.80 5.38 3.37
CA ARG A 116 -9.65 4.41 2.71
C ARG A 116 -10.38 5.10 1.56
N HIS A 117 -9.72 5.34 0.48
CA HIS A 117 -10.42 5.67 -0.75
C HIS A 117 -10.74 4.37 -1.48
N ASN A 118 -11.90 3.82 -1.19
CA ASN A 118 -12.50 2.86 -2.10
C ASN A 118 -12.89 3.62 -3.37
N TYR A 119 -12.04 3.54 -4.37
CA TYR A 119 -12.39 3.96 -5.72
C TYR A 119 -13.42 3.00 -6.30
N PHE A 120 -14.68 3.22 -5.95
CA PHE A 120 -15.77 2.58 -6.66
C PHE A 120 -16.16 3.47 -7.84
N ASN A 121 -16.05 2.91 -9.03
CA ASN A 121 -16.49 3.46 -10.31
C ASN A 121 -17.77 4.29 -10.20
N GLY A 122 -17.65 5.58 -9.97
CA GLY A 122 -18.72 6.56 -10.15
C GLY A 122 -19.87 6.55 -9.14
N MET A 123 -19.94 5.61 -8.21
CA MET A 123 -20.86 5.69 -7.09
C MET A 123 -20.09 6.05 -5.82
N ASN A 124 -20.18 7.28 -5.41
CA ASN A 124 -19.70 7.69 -4.10
C ASN A 124 -20.67 7.15 -3.04
N LEU A 125 -20.36 5.97 -2.53
CA LEU A 125 -21.05 5.37 -1.39
C LEU A 125 -20.47 5.86 -0.05
N GLU A 126 -19.67 6.90 -0.09
CA GLU A 126 -19.24 7.56 1.12
C GLU A 126 -20.49 7.97 1.90
N LEU A 127 -20.74 7.31 3.01
CA LEU A 127 -21.72 7.77 3.98
C LEU A 127 -21.27 9.18 4.34
N GLN A 128 -21.93 10.16 3.73
CA GLN A 128 -21.77 11.57 4.11
C GLN A 128 -21.76 11.57 5.64
N PRO A 129 -20.72 12.12 6.29
CA PRO A 129 -20.75 12.26 7.71
C PRO A 129 -22.11 12.88 8.02
N LYS A 130 -22.93 12.15 8.75
CA LYS A 130 -24.23 12.69 9.18
C LYS A 130 -23.89 14.06 9.70
N ARG A 131 -24.21 15.11 8.91
CA ARG A 131 -24.22 16.45 9.45
C ARG A 131 -25.12 16.33 10.66
N ARG A 132 -24.50 16.35 11.83
CA ARG A 132 -25.28 16.58 13.04
C ARG A 132 -25.96 17.89 12.76
N ILE A 133 -27.21 17.82 12.42
CA ILE A 133 -28.08 18.98 12.46
C ILE A 133 -28.15 19.26 13.97
N ASN A 134 -27.15 20.00 14.44
CA ASN A 134 -27.05 20.36 15.82
C ASN A 134 -28.33 21.12 16.13
N ASN A 135 -29.14 20.56 17.04
CA ASN A 135 -30.26 21.19 17.70
C ASN A 135 -31.52 21.54 16.87
N ILE A 136 -31.84 20.80 15.83
CA ILE A 136 -33.22 20.81 15.36
C ILE A 136 -34.01 19.88 16.27
N THR A 137 -34.74 20.43 17.19
CA THR A 137 -35.68 19.70 18.04
C THR A 137 -37.05 19.64 17.33
N LEU A 138 -37.88 18.68 17.74
CA LEU A 138 -39.24 18.58 17.20
C LEU A 138 -40.02 19.90 17.37
N ASP A 139 -39.68 20.69 18.40
CA ASP A 139 -40.26 21.99 18.71
C ASP A 139 -40.00 23.06 17.65
N ASP A 140 -38.96 22.89 16.82
CA ASP A 140 -38.65 23.81 15.72
C ASP A 140 -39.63 23.66 14.55
N PHE A 141 -40.33 22.53 14.48
CA PHE A 141 -41.32 22.23 13.44
C PHE A 141 -42.77 22.45 13.90
N LEU A 142 -42.97 22.70 15.19
CA LEU A 142 -44.30 22.94 15.70
C LEU A 142 -44.67 24.43 15.57
N PRO A 143 -45.86 24.73 15.01
CA PRO A 143 -46.33 26.10 14.97
C PRO A 143 -46.53 26.65 16.40
N SER A 144 -46.29 27.94 16.55
CA SER A 144 -46.19 28.64 17.84
C SER A 144 -47.44 28.53 18.74
N ASN A 145 -48.57 28.08 18.21
CA ASN A 145 -49.82 27.84 18.92
C ASN A 145 -49.94 26.42 19.51
N LEU A 146 -48.95 25.58 19.35
CA LEU A 146 -48.87 24.21 19.90
C LEU A 146 -47.67 24.01 20.83
N LYS A 147 -46.96 25.07 21.15
CA LYS A 147 -45.87 25.08 22.15
C LYS A 147 -46.39 25.35 23.55
#